data_768d0f7050821074bd650e6327ab7f31
#
_entry.id   768d0f7050821074bd650e6327ab7f31
#
_cell.length_a   1.000
_cell.length_b   1.000
_cell.length_c   1.000
_cell.angle_alpha   90.00
_cell.angle_beta   90.00
_cell.angle_gamma   90.00
#
_symmetry.space_group_name_H-M   'P 1'
#
loop_
_entity.id
_entity.type
_entity.pdbx_description
1 polymer ?
#
loop_
_entity_poly.entity_id
_entity_poly.type
_entity_poly.pdbx_seq_one_letter_code
_entity_poly.pdbx_strand_id
1 'polypeptide(L)'
;MPLQPLKRILTAAAFAATALIGTSAQAQQNAICYNCPPEWADWGSQLKAIQARIGITVPPDNKNSGQSIAALIAEKAKPVADVTYLGGISADTAKSAGVLTAYKPKGWEKIPAELKDPDGQWFTIHSGTLGLFVNKAALGKAPVPQSWADLLKPEYKGMVGYLDPTSAAVGQLGVMAINLALGGTYENLDPAIKFFKELQKNQPIVPKQTSYARVISGEIPILLDYDFIAYRGQHKDGAPVAFVIPKEGTVVQPYVMGLVNNGPHAENGKKVLDFVLSDESQTMWGNAFLRPVFAEKMSDEAKRKFLPDADYARAKPVDLKKLGAAQAMIVERFKNEVK
;
A
#
# COMPACT_ATOMS: atom_id res chain seq x y z
N MET A 1 9.16 -83.22 -57.48
CA MET A 1 8.90 -82.55 -56.17
C MET A 1 10.25 -82.19 -55.58
N PRO A 2 10.62 -80.94 -55.53
CA PRO A 2 11.80 -80.54 -54.76
C PRO A 2 11.41 -79.67 -53.54
N LEU A 3 12.09 -80.00 -52.43
CA LEU A 3 12.06 -79.32 -51.14
C LEU A 3 12.76 -77.94 -51.20
N GLN A 4 12.13 -76.91 -50.71
CA GLN A 4 12.72 -75.62 -50.52
C GLN A 4 13.41 -75.47 -49.16
N PRO A 5 14.52 -74.74 -49.05
CA PRO A 5 15.20 -74.52 -47.78
C PRO A 5 14.70 -73.27 -47.05
N LEU A 6 14.50 -73.42 -45.74
CA LEU A 6 14.17 -72.34 -44.79
C LEU A 6 15.33 -71.36 -44.68
N LYS A 7 15.07 -70.05 -45.00
CA LYS A 7 15.98 -68.97 -44.66
C LYS A 7 15.66 -68.43 -43.27
N ARG A 8 16.62 -68.55 -42.37
CA ARG A 8 16.61 -67.88 -41.05
C ARG A 8 16.85 -66.41 -41.23
N ILE A 9 15.91 -65.58 -40.82
CA ILE A 9 16.06 -64.14 -40.71
C ILE A 9 16.42 -63.87 -39.25
N LEU A 10 17.67 -63.40 -39.04
CA LEU A 10 18.09 -62.80 -37.76
C LEU A 10 17.54 -61.35 -37.69
N THR A 11 16.62 -61.14 -36.78
CA THR A 11 16.13 -59.79 -36.46
C THR A 11 16.99 -59.23 -35.36
N ALA A 12 17.80 -58.19 -35.70
CA ALA A 12 18.55 -57.40 -34.72
C ALA A 12 17.59 -56.46 -34.00
N ALA A 13 17.40 -56.68 -32.73
CA ALA A 13 16.66 -55.76 -31.86
C ALA A 13 17.56 -54.55 -31.54
N ALA A 14 17.30 -53.40 -32.19
CA ALA A 14 17.90 -52.13 -31.80
C ALA A 14 17.18 -51.57 -30.56
N PHE A 15 17.82 -51.59 -29.40
CA PHE A 15 17.37 -50.86 -28.22
C PHE A 15 17.51 -49.37 -28.45
N ALA A 16 16.43 -48.69 -28.77
CA ALA A 16 16.33 -47.21 -28.71
C ALA A 16 16.17 -46.81 -27.25
N ALA A 17 17.28 -46.40 -26.62
CA ALA A 17 17.24 -45.73 -25.33
C ALA A 17 16.66 -44.31 -25.54
N THR A 18 15.36 -44.13 -25.32
CA THR A 18 14.72 -42.84 -25.26
C THR A 18 15.17 -42.15 -23.97
N ALA A 19 16.13 -41.26 -24.08
CA ALA A 19 16.48 -40.32 -23.00
C ALA A 19 15.25 -39.46 -22.72
N LEU A 20 14.50 -39.77 -21.67
CA LEU A 20 13.55 -38.85 -21.07
C LEU A 20 14.32 -37.67 -20.49
N ILE A 21 14.51 -36.63 -21.30
CA ILE A 21 14.85 -35.30 -20.80
C ILE A 21 13.64 -34.85 -20.00
N GLY A 22 13.67 -35.13 -18.71
CA GLY A 22 12.75 -34.53 -17.75
C GLY A 22 12.96 -33.02 -17.78
N THR A 23 12.15 -32.33 -18.55
CA THR A 23 11.92 -30.91 -18.31
C THR A 23 11.30 -30.81 -16.93
N SER A 24 12.12 -30.58 -15.91
CA SER A 24 11.64 -30.13 -14.63
C SER A 24 10.82 -28.88 -14.94
N ALA A 25 9.50 -29.01 -15.03
CA ALA A 25 8.61 -27.88 -14.96
C ALA A 25 8.96 -27.18 -13.65
N GLN A 26 9.73 -26.10 -13.76
CA GLN A 26 10.07 -25.28 -12.62
C GLN A 26 8.73 -24.77 -12.11
N ALA A 27 8.22 -25.36 -11.04
CA ALA A 27 6.95 -24.98 -10.44
C ALA A 27 7.03 -23.46 -10.25
N GLN A 28 6.14 -22.73 -10.91
CA GLN A 28 6.11 -21.29 -10.88
C GLN A 28 6.05 -20.89 -9.41
N GLN A 29 7.12 -20.26 -8.89
CA GLN A 29 7.17 -19.86 -7.50
C GLN A 29 6.26 -18.66 -7.33
N ASN A 30 5.14 -18.85 -6.67
CA ASN A 30 4.16 -17.80 -6.41
C ASN A 30 4.20 -17.39 -4.94
N ALA A 31 3.84 -16.15 -4.67
CA ALA A 31 3.42 -15.68 -3.36
C ALA A 31 2.21 -14.75 -3.55
N ILE A 32 1.23 -14.84 -2.69
CA ILE A 32 0.05 -13.97 -2.72
C ILE A 32 0.24 -12.84 -1.71
N CYS A 33 0.25 -11.61 -2.23
CA CYS A 33 0.27 -10.39 -1.41
C CYS A 33 -1.11 -9.76 -1.41
N TYR A 34 -1.75 -9.61 -0.25
CA TYR A 34 -2.96 -8.80 -0.15
C TYR A 34 -2.63 -7.33 -0.03
N ASN A 35 -3.35 -6.50 -0.81
CA ASN A 35 -3.20 -5.05 -0.89
C ASN A 35 -1.86 -4.60 -1.53
N CYS A 36 -1.41 -5.27 -2.60
CA CYS A 36 -0.25 -4.85 -3.38
C CYS A 36 -0.68 -4.34 -4.78
N PRO A 37 -1.45 -3.23 -4.88
CA PRO A 37 -2.00 -2.75 -6.14
C PRO A 37 -0.93 -2.03 -6.96
N PRO A 38 -0.79 -2.31 -8.27
CA PRO A 38 0.30 -1.80 -9.11
C PRO A 38 0.39 -0.28 -9.19
N GLU A 39 -0.75 0.40 -9.12
CA GLU A 39 -0.83 1.86 -9.24
C GLU A 39 -0.57 2.61 -7.93
N TRP A 40 -0.54 1.90 -6.81
CA TRP A 40 -0.30 2.45 -5.50
C TRP A 40 1.14 2.20 -5.03
N ALA A 41 1.79 3.22 -4.46
CA ALA A 41 3.11 3.08 -3.82
C ALA A 41 4.17 2.39 -4.71
N ASP A 42 4.09 2.58 -6.02
CA ASP A 42 4.98 1.95 -7.03
C ASP A 42 5.06 0.41 -6.94
N TRP A 43 4.02 -0.24 -6.40
CA TRP A 43 3.98 -1.71 -6.34
C TRP A 43 4.16 -2.35 -7.73
N GLY A 44 3.72 -1.69 -8.79
CA GLY A 44 3.93 -2.19 -10.16
C GLY A 44 5.41 -2.41 -10.51
N SER A 45 6.30 -1.53 -10.08
CA SER A 45 7.76 -1.69 -10.25
C SER A 45 8.30 -2.76 -9.28
N GLN A 46 7.85 -2.76 -8.03
CA GLN A 46 8.26 -3.75 -7.03
C GLN A 46 7.90 -5.18 -7.44
N LEU A 47 6.68 -5.42 -7.92
CA LEU A 47 6.22 -6.76 -8.37
C LEU A 47 7.07 -7.26 -9.55
N LYS A 48 7.41 -6.39 -10.50
CA LYS A 48 8.31 -6.73 -11.61
C LYS A 48 9.74 -7.05 -11.12
N ALA A 49 10.25 -6.28 -10.16
CA ALA A 49 11.58 -6.52 -9.61
C ALA A 49 11.64 -7.82 -8.80
N ILE A 50 10.61 -8.12 -7.99
CA ILE A 50 10.48 -9.40 -7.27
C ILE A 50 10.56 -10.57 -8.26
N GLN A 51 9.77 -10.53 -9.33
CA GLN A 51 9.80 -11.57 -10.37
C GLN A 51 11.19 -11.68 -11.03
N ALA A 52 11.80 -10.54 -11.39
CA ALA A 52 13.07 -10.54 -12.12
C ALA A 52 14.26 -10.96 -11.26
N ARG A 53 14.27 -10.61 -9.95
CA ARG A 53 15.41 -10.80 -9.06
C ARG A 53 15.39 -12.09 -8.26
N ILE A 54 14.20 -12.52 -7.84
CA ILE A 54 14.05 -13.69 -6.98
C ILE A 54 13.15 -14.77 -7.58
N GLY A 55 12.65 -14.58 -8.82
CA GLY A 55 11.88 -15.59 -9.57
C GLY A 55 10.48 -15.86 -9.02
N ILE A 56 9.98 -15.01 -8.10
CA ILE A 56 8.66 -15.20 -7.50
C ILE A 56 7.65 -14.31 -8.20
N THR A 57 6.57 -14.92 -8.71
CA THR A 57 5.42 -14.19 -9.24
C THR A 57 4.50 -13.79 -8.08
N VAL A 58 4.25 -12.49 -7.96
CA VAL A 58 3.26 -11.95 -7.02
C VAL A 58 2.15 -11.29 -7.84
N PRO A 59 0.96 -11.93 -7.95
CA PRO A 59 -0.16 -11.35 -8.67
C PRO A 59 -0.60 -10.02 -8.03
N PRO A 60 -1.02 -9.03 -8.85
CA PRO A 60 -1.59 -7.79 -8.33
C PRO A 60 -2.84 -8.03 -7.48
N ASP A 61 -2.96 -7.29 -6.40
CA ASP A 61 -4.16 -7.30 -5.55
C ASP A 61 -4.58 -5.88 -5.17
N ASN A 62 -5.83 -5.54 -5.46
CA ASN A 62 -6.38 -4.19 -5.31
C ASN A 62 -7.23 -4.00 -4.04
N LYS A 63 -7.16 -4.93 -3.07
CA LYS A 63 -7.81 -4.72 -1.78
C LYS A 63 -7.24 -3.48 -1.09
N ASN A 64 -8.04 -2.83 -0.25
CA ASN A 64 -7.53 -1.89 0.74
C ASN A 64 -7.22 -2.62 2.07
N SER A 65 -6.63 -1.94 3.05
CA SER A 65 -6.21 -2.55 4.31
C SER A 65 -7.36 -3.22 5.07
N GLY A 66 -8.54 -2.60 5.11
CA GLY A 66 -9.72 -3.16 5.78
C GLY A 66 -10.23 -4.42 5.07
N GLN A 67 -10.30 -4.39 3.74
CA GLN A 67 -10.68 -5.57 2.93
C GLN A 67 -9.68 -6.71 3.09
N SER A 68 -8.39 -6.39 3.17
CA SER A 68 -7.33 -7.39 3.40
C SER A 68 -7.48 -8.06 4.77
N ILE A 69 -7.68 -7.29 5.83
CA ILE A 69 -7.89 -7.83 7.18
C ILE A 69 -9.15 -8.69 7.22
N ALA A 70 -10.26 -8.23 6.64
CA ALA A 70 -11.50 -8.99 6.59
C ALA A 70 -11.32 -10.34 5.85
N ALA A 71 -10.62 -10.34 4.72
CA ALA A 71 -10.30 -11.56 3.98
C ALA A 71 -9.38 -12.50 4.80
N LEU A 72 -8.30 -11.98 5.38
CA LEU A 72 -7.37 -12.76 6.21
C LEU A 72 -8.08 -13.42 7.41
N ILE A 73 -9.03 -12.72 8.04
CA ILE A 73 -9.82 -13.28 9.14
C ILE A 73 -10.76 -14.37 8.64
N ALA A 74 -11.46 -14.14 7.54
CA ALA A 74 -12.39 -15.12 6.95
C ALA A 74 -11.67 -16.38 6.48
N GLU A 75 -10.44 -16.25 6.01
CA GLU A 75 -9.60 -17.32 5.47
C GLU A 75 -8.68 -17.96 6.52
N LYS A 76 -8.76 -17.56 7.80
CA LYS A 76 -7.80 -17.95 8.86
C LYS A 76 -7.62 -19.48 8.99
N ALA A 77 -8.68 -20.27 8.74
CA ALA A 77 -8.62 -21.73 8.78
C ALA A 77 -7.92 -22.35 7.56
N LYS A 78 -7.93 -21.64 6.42
CA LYS A 78 -7.29 -22.05 5.16
C LYS A 78 -6.80 -20.80 4.44
N PRO A 79 -5.66 -20.22 4.84
CA PRO A 79 -5.15 -18.98 4.27
C PRO A 79 -4.89 -19.08 2.77
N VAL A 80 -5.14 -17.98 2.07
CA VAL A 80 -4.85 -17.79 0.65
C VAL A 80 -3.63 -16.91 0.45
N ALA A 81 -3.51 -15.85 1.25
CA ALA A 81 -2.36 -14.94 1.18
C ALA A 81 -1.14 -15.49 1.92
N ASP A 82 0.04 -15.09 1.47
CA ASP A 82 1.34 -15.39 2.08
C ASP A 82 1.90 -14.17 2.82
N VAL A 83 1.66 -12.98 2.28
CA VAL A 83 2.06 -11.69 2.87
C VAL A 83 0.93 -10.69 2.73
N THR A 84 0.96 -9.64 3.56
CA THR A 84 0.01 -8.52 3.45
C THR A 84 0.71 -7.19 3.61
N TYR A 85 0.24 -6.19 2.88
CA TYR A 85 0.67 -4.80 2.96
C TYR A 85 -0.47 -3.96 3.52
N LEU A 86 -0.21 -3.23 4.59
CA LEU A 86 -1.23 -2.51 5.36
C LEU A 86 -0.78 -1.08 5.70
N GLY A 87 -1.73 -0.15 5.75
CA GLY A 87 -1.49 1.10 6.46
C GLY A 87 -1.22 0.84 7.94
N GLY A 88 -0.27 1.56 8.54
CA GLY A 88 0.19 1.33 9.91
C GLY A 88 -0.93 1.31 10.97
N ILE A 89 -2.01 2.09 10.76
CA ILE A 89 -3.20 2.07 11.61
C ILE A 89 -3.82 0.66 11.76
N SER A 90 -3.64 -0.20 10.76
CA SER A 90 -4.22 -1.53 10.71
C SER A 90 -3.30 -2.65 11.21
N ALA A 91 -2.05 -2.32 11.55
CA ALA A 91 -1.03 -3.29 11.94
C ALA A 91 -1.42 -4.09 13.18
N ASP A 92 -1.80 -3.40 14.26
CA ASP A 92 -2.17 -4.03 15.52
C ASP A 92 -3.50 -4.78 15.42
N THR A 93 -4.42 -4.34 14.57
CA THR A 93 -5.66 -5.08 14.29
C THR A 93 -5.36 -6.43 13.65
N ALA A 94 -4.47 -6.48 12.65
CA ALA A 94 -4.05 -7.73 12.02
C ALA A 94 -3.32 -8.66 13.01
N LYS A 95 -2.41 -8.10 13.84
CA LYS A 95 -1.74 -8.84 14.91
C LYS A 95 -2.74 -9.43 15.89
N SER A 96 -3.66 -8.62 16.43
CA SER A 96 -4.65 -9.04 17.42
C SER A 96 -5.64 -10.07 16.89
N ALA A 97 -5.95 -10.02 15.60
CA ALA A 97 -6.75 -11.04 14.92
C ALA A 97 -6.02 -12.39 14.77
N GLY A 98 -4.69 -12.44 15.04
CA GLY A 98 -3.86 -13.63 14.93
C GLY A 98 -3.75 -14.14 13.49
N VAL A 99 -3.79 -13.21 12.50
CA VAL A 99 -3.64 -13.53 11.08
C VAL A 99 -2.20 -13.37 10.59
N LEU A 100 -1.31 -12.82 11.44
CA LEU A 100 0.11 -12.67 11.16
C LEU A 100 0.94 -13.64 11.99
N THR A 101 2.11 -14.02 11.48
CA THR A 101 3.12 -14.80 12.20
C THR A 101 4.45 -14.06 12.23
N ALA A 102 5.27 -14.35 13.23
CA ALA A 102 6.56 -13.69 13.42
C ALA A 102 7.53 -14.05 12.28
N TYR A 103 8.08 -13.01 11.65
CA TYR A 103 9.20 -13.10 10.74
C TYR A 103 10.03 -11.82 10.79
N LYS A 104 11.33 -11.95 10.99
CA LYS A 104 12.29 -10.85 11.01
C LYS A 104 13.14 -10.93 9.75
N PRO A 105 12.77 -10.18 8.68
CA PRO A 105 13.51 -10.21 7.42
C PRO A 105 14.91 -9.61 7.56
N LYS A 106 15.77 -9.85 6.57
CA LYS A 106 17.12 -9.27 6.55
C LYS A 106 17.05 -7.74 6.63
N GLY A 107 17.79 -7.14 7.55
CA GLY A 107 17.74 -5.68 7.80
C GLY A 107 16.70 -5.25 8.82
N TRP A 108 15.88 -6.17 9.34
CA TRP A 108 14.88 -5.87 10.36
C TRP A 108 15.46 -5.15 11.59
N GLU A 109 16.67 -5.48 12.01
CA GLU A 109 17.37 -4.86 13.14
C GLU A 109 17.62 -3.37 12.96
N LYS A 110 17.77 -2.90 11.70
CA LYS A 110 18.00 -1.49 11.33
C LYS A 110 16.74 -0.63 11.40
N ILE A 111 15.55 -1.24 11.40
CA ILE A 111 14.28 -0.51 11.49
C ILE A 111 14.16 0.08 12.90
N PRO A 112 13.82 1.38 13.08
CA PRO A 112 13.55 1.98 14.38
C PRO A 112 12.52 1.18 15.18
N ALA A 113 12.69 1.13 16.51
CA ALA A 113 11.84 0.28 17.37
C ALA A 113 10.35 0.66 17.28
N GLU A 114 10.05 1.95 17.12
CA GLU A 114 8.70 2.50 17.01
C GLU A 114 8.04 2.20 15.65
N LEU A 115 8.82 1.72 14.68
CA LEU A 115 8.35 1.41 13.31
C LEU A 115 8.28 -0.10 13.03
N LYS A 116 8.32 -0.93 14.06
CA LYS A 116 8.22 -2.38 13.93
C LYS A 116 7.59 -3.02 15.16
N ASP A 117 6.94 -4.15 14.97
CA ASP A 117 6.47 -4.98 16.08
C ASP A 117 7.64 -5.70 16.74
N PRO A 118 7.82 -5.61 18.06
CA PRO A 118 8.94 -6.27 18.75
C PRO A 118 8.95 -7.79 18.59
N ASP A 119 7.77 -8.40 18.41
CA ASP A 119 7.62 -9.84 18.19
C ASP A 119 7.86 -10.24 16.71
N GLY A 120 8.01 -9.24 15.81
CA GLY A 120 8.30 -9.47 14.38
C GLY A 120 7.07 -9.84 13.54
N GLN A 121 5.85 -9.51 13.99
CA GLN A 121 4.65 -9.82 13.20
C GLN A 121 4.39 -8.81 12.09
N TRP A 122 4.87 -7.58 12.24
CA TRP A 122 4.85 -6.56 11.19
C TRP A 122 6.06 -5.64 11.28
N PHE A 123 6.39 -4.99 10.18
CA PHE A 123 7.45 -3.99 10.10
C PHE A 123 7.15 -2.97 9.00
N THR A 124 7.60 -1.73 9.21
CA THR A 124 7.47 -0.65 8.24
C THR A 124 8.42 -0.85 7.07
N ILE A 125 7.94 -0.57 5.87
CA ILE A 125 8.73 -0.61 4.64
C ILE A 125 8.94 0.79 4.02
N HIS A 126 7.95 1.66 4.16
CA HIS A 126 8.00 3.06 3.76
C HIS A 126 6.95 3.87 4.52
N SER A 127 7.00 5.19 4.37
CA SER A 127 5.98 6.11 4.87
C SER A 127 5.58 7.15 3.82
N GLY A 128 4.47 7.85 4.08
CA GLY A 128 3.98 8.97 3.30
C GLY A 128 3.39 10.05 4.19
N THR A 129 3.38 11.28 3.70
CA THR A 129 2.72 12.43 4.33
C THR A 129 1.34 12.60 3.73
N LEU A 130 0.31 12.61 4.55
CA LEU A 130 -1.06 12.89 4.09
C LEU A 130 -1.22 14.38 3.79
N GLY A 131 -2.01 14.70 2.77
CA GLY A 131 -2.32 16.08 2.41
C GLY A 131 -3.36 16.15 1.32
N LEU A 132 -3.30 17.20 0.52
CA LEU A 132 -4.22 17.39 -0.59
C LEU A 132 -3.51 17.10 -1.91
N PHE A 133 -3.97 16.08 -2.60
CA PHE A 133 -3.59 15.77 -3.97
C PHE A 133 -4.55 16.50 -4.91
N VAL A 134 -4.06 17.54 -5.59
CA VAL A 134 -4.90 18.52 -6.31
C VAL A 134 -4.62 18.49 -7.80
N ASN A 135 -5.63 18.24 -8.62
CA ASN A 135 -5.57 18.49 -10.06
C ASN A 135 -5.92 19.95 -10.34
N LYS A 136 -4.90 20.76 -10.62
CA LYS A 136 -5.06 22.21 -10.83
C LYS A 136 -5.94 22.55 -12.03
N ALA A 137 -5.92 21.75 -13.08
CA ALA A 137 -6.73 21.98 -14.27
C ALA A 137 -8.22 21.71 -14.00
N ALA A 138 -8.55 20.82 -13.08
CA ALA A 138 -9.92 20.46 -12.72
C ALA A 138 -10.58 21.42 -11.72
N LEU A 139 -9.81 22.33 -11.11
CA LEU A 139 -10.36 23.31 -10.17
C LEU A 139 -11.20 24.42 -10.87
N GLY A 140 -11.08 24.57 -12.18
CA GLY A 140 -11.73 25.67 -12.91
C GLY A 140 -11.24 27.04 -12.42
N LYS A 141 -12.11 27.82 -11.78
CA LYS A 141 -11.77 29.14 -11.22
C LYS A 141 -11.43 29.11 -9.72
N ALA A 142 -11.65 27.97 -9.05
CA ALA A 142 -11.34 27.84 -7.63
C ALA A 142 -9.81 27.84 -7.42
N PRO A 143 -9.28 28.51 -6.39
CA PRO A 143 -7.86 28.49 -6.07
C PRO A 143 -7.44 27.11 -5.56
N VAL A 144 -6.13 26.83 -5.56
CA VAL A 144 -5.60 25.63 -4.89
C VAL A 144 -5.78 25.80 -3.37
N PRO A 145 -6.53 24.90 -2.69
CA PRO A 145 -6.76 25.00 -1.25
C PRO A 145 -5.44 24.87 -0.48
N GLN A 146 -5.30 25.65 0.61
CA GLN A 146 -4.08 25.71 1.42
C GLN A 146 -4.30 25.23 2.86
N SER A 147 -5.54 24.92 3.23
CA SER A 147 -5.94 24.55 4.58
C SER A 147 -7.05 23.50 4.55
N TRP A 148 -7.22 22.77 5.65
CA TRP A 148 -8.39 21.89 5.81
C TRP A 148 -9.69 22.72 5.76
N ALA A 149 -9.68 23.88 6.40
CA ALA A 149 -10.84 24.78 6.43
C ALA A 149 -11.26 25.27 5.04
N ASP A 150 -10.32 25.40 4.08
CA ASP A 150 -10.67 25.79 2.71
C ASP A 150 -11.63 24.80 2.05
N LEU A 151 -11.50 23.49 2.34
CA LEU A 151 -12.34 22.45 1.76
C LEU A 151 -13.83 22.58 2.11
N LEU A 152 -14.15 23.35 3.14
CA LEU A 152 -15.53 23.62 3.57
C LEU A 152 -16.17 24.78 2.81
N LYS A 153 -15.41 25.53 2.01
CA LYS A 153 -15.92 26.66 1.24
C LYS A 153 -16.79 26.19 0.07
N PRO A 154 -17.86 26.94 -0.27
CA PRO A 154 -18.80 26.55 -1.34
C PRO A 154 -18.15 26.36 -2.71
N GLU A 155 -17.05 27.05 -2.99
CA GLU A 155 -16.33 26.96 -4.27
C GLU A 155 -15.75 25.57 -4.55
N TYR A 156 -15.60 24.71 -3.52
CA TYR A 156 -15.12 23.33 -3.66
C TYR A 156 -16.26 22.30 -3.64
N LYS A 157 -17.50 22.73 -3.79
CA LYS A 157 -18.65 21.80 -3.83
C LYS A 157 -18.50 20.78 -4.98
N GLY A 158 -18.59 19.49 -4.64
CA GLY A 158 -18.43 18.39 -5.58
C GLY A 158 -16.98 18.12 -6.01
N MET A 159 -15.99 18.83 -5.42
CA MET A 159 -14.59 18.71 -5.84
C MET A 159 -13.73 17.91 -4.86
N VAL A 160 -14.14 17.75 -3.61
CA VAL A 160 -13.34 17.15 -2.55
C VAL A 160 -13.60 15.66 -2.47
N GLY A 161 -12.55 14.86 -2.56
CA GLY A 161 -12.59 13.41 -2.36
C GLY A 161 -11.77 12.96 -1.14
N TYR A 162 -12.22 11.90 -0.51
CA TYR A 162 -11.47 11.15 0.50
C TYR A 162 -11.87 9.69 0.47
N LEU A 163 -10.95 8.75 0.73
CA LEU A 163 -11.29 7.33 0.77
C LEU A 163 -12.19 7.02 1.96
N ASP A 164 -13.09 6.05 1.77
CA ASP A 164 -14.08 5.64 2.78
C ASP A 164 -13.41 5.21 4.10
N PRO A 165 -13.54 5.99 5.20
CA PRO A 165 -12.93 5.66 6.48
C PRO A 165 -13.48 4.39 7.13
N THR A 166 -14.61 3.88 6.67
CA THR A 166 -15.18 2.64 7.21
C THR A 166 -14.41 1.39 6.77
N SER A 167 -13.55 1.51 5.74
CA SER A 167 -12.80 0.38 5.17
C SER A 167 -11.36 0.70 4.78
N ALA A 168 -11.04 1.94 4.41
CA ALA A 168 -9.73 2.31 3.89
C ALA A 168 -8.84 2.96 4.95
N ALA A 169 -7.63 2.43 5.15
CA ALA A 169 -6.65 3.01 6.09
C ALA A 169 -6.32 4.48 5.79
N VAL A 170 -6.23 4.85 4.50
CA VAL A 170 -6.02 6.24 4.08
C VAL A 170 -7.17 7.14 4.54
N GLY A 171 -8.41 6.66 4.41
CA GLY A 171 -9.59 7.39 4.90
C GLY A 171 -9.57 7.57 6.42
N GLN A 172 -9.25 6.51 7.16
CA GLN A 172 -9.11 6.56 8.62
C GLN A 172 -8.02 7.53 9.05
N LEU A 173 -6.88 7.50 8.34
CA LEU A 173 -5.81 8.45 8.59
C LEU A 173 -6.24 9.89 8.27
N GLY A 174 -7.02 10.11 7.22
CA GLY A 174 -7.60 11.42 6.89
C GLY A 174 -8.44 11.98 8.04
N VAL A 175 -9.26 11.14 8.67
CA VAL A 175 -10.02 11.51 9.87
C VAL A 175 -9.08 11.90 11.00
N MET A 176 -8.06 11.08 11.29
CA MET A 176 -7.11 11.37 12.39
C MET A 176 -6.25 12.61 12.11
N ALA A 177 -5.79 12.80 10.87
CA ALA A 177 -4.98 13.95 10.49
C ALA A 177 -5.73 15.27 10.72
N ILE A 178 -6.97 15.34 10.23
CA ILE A 178 -7.83 16.50 10.42
C ILE A 178 -8.16 16.68 11.91
N ASN A 179 -8.40 15.57 12.63
CA ASN A 179 -8.69 15.63 14.06
C ASN A 179 -7.56 16.29 14.85
N LEU A 180 -6.33 15.77 14.66
CA LEU A 180 -5.16 16.29 15.37
C LEU A 180 -4.83 17.74 14.94
N ALA A 181 -4.97 18.07 13.66
CA ALA A 181 -4.77 19.41 13.14
C ALA A 181 -5.76 20.44 13.72
N LEU A 182 -6.97 20.00 14.06
CA LEU A 182 -8.03 20.84 14.64
C LEU A 182 -8.11 20.75 16.18
N GLY A 183 -7.07 20.22 16.84
CA GLY A 183 -6.95 20.18 18.29
C GLY A 183 -7.61 19.00 18.99
N GLY A 184 -8.02 17.97 18.24
CA GLY A 184 -8.48 16.69 18.81
C GLY A 184 -7.34 15.82 19.31
N THR A 185 -7.68 14.65 19.85
CA THR A 185 -6.72 13.65 20.33
C THR A 185 -7.04 12.28 19.75
N TYR A 186 -6.22 11.28 20.03
CA TYR A 186 -6.53 9.90 19.62
C TYR A 186 -7.80 9.34 20.30
N GLU A 187 -8.16 9.87 21.45
CA GLU A 187 -9.30 9.46 22.27
C GLU A 187 -10.55 10.36 22.07
N ASN A 188 -10.37 11.55 21.45
CA ASN A 188 -11.46 12.48 21.15
C ASN A 188 -11.43 12.87 19.66
N LEU A 189 -12.43 12.42 18.90
CA LEU A 189 -12.59 12.67 17.46
C LEU A 189 -13.59 13.78 17.13
N ASP A 190 -14.12 14.52 18.13
CA ASP A 190 -15.15 15.53 17.89
C ASP A 190 -14.77 16.57 16.84
N PRO A 191 -13.53 17.11 16.80
CA PRO A 191 -13.15 18.06 15.78
C PRO A 191 -13.25 17.49 14.35
N ALA A 192 -12.78 16.25 14.13
CA ALA A 192 -12.87 15.62 12.82
C ALA A 192 -14.32 15.30 12.44
N ILE A 193 -15.10 14.73 13.35
CA ILE A 193 -16.51 14.41 13.08
C ILE A 193 -17.28 15.68 12.71
N LYS A 194 -17.07 16.78 13.44
CA LYS A 194 -17.66 18.07 13.10
C LYS A 194 -17.24 18.54 11.70
N PHE A 195 -15.94 18.45 11.39
CA PHE A 195 -15.41 18.82 10.08
C PHE A 195 -16.06 18.01 8.95
N PHE A 196 -16.10 16.68 9.07
CA PHE A 196 -16.67 15.84 8.03
C PHE A 196 -18.19 16.00 7.87
N LYS A 197 -18.92 16.27 8.96
CA LYS A 197 -20.34 16.65 8.89
C LYS A 197 -20.53 17.93 8.08
N GLU A 198 -19.69 18.93 8.30
CA GLU A 198 -19.74 20.18 7.54
C GLU A 198 -19.37 19.96 6.07
N LEU A 199 -18.34 19.12 5.81
CA LEU A 199 -17.90 18.79 4.45
C LEU A 199 -19.00 18.11 3.63
N GLN A 200 -19.95 17.36 4.26
CA GLN A 200 -21.08 16.75 3.52
C GLN A 200 -21.91 17.79 2.77
N LYS A 201 -22.00 19.05 3.24
CA LYS A 201 -22.68 20.14 2.53
C LYS A 201 -22.05 20.44 1.17
N ASN A 202 -20.74 20.16 1.01
CA ASN A 202 -20.00 20.24 -0.23
C ASN A 202 -20.07 18.98 -1.10
N GLN A 203 -20.91 17.99 -0.74
CA GLN A 203 -21.14 16.78 -1.52
C GLN A 203 -19.85 16.07 -1.91
N PRO A 204 -19.04 15.61 -0.95
CA PRO A 204 -17.75 15.01 -1.24
C PRO A 204 -17.87 13.69 -2.00
N ILE A 205 -16.83 13.35 -2.74
CA ILE A 205 -16.71 12.07 -3.46
C ILE A 205 -16.01 11.07 -2.53
N VAL A 206 -16.64 9.91 -2.26
CA VAL A 206 -16.12 8.93 -1.29
C VAL A 206 -15.84 7.59 -1.98
N PRO A 207 -14.70 7.43 -2.68
CA PRO A 207 -14.30 6.16 -3.25
C PRO A 207 -13.88 5.17 -2.16
N LYS A 208 -14.04 3.88 -2.45
CA LYS A 208 -13.66 2.79 -1.52
C LYS A 208 -12.22 2.31 -1.69
N GLN A 209 -11.59 2.66 -2.79
CA GLN A 209 -10.24 2.22 -3.17
C GLN A 209 -9.43 3.38 -3.76
N THR A 210 -8.14 3.14 -3.96
CA THR A 210 -7.21 4.05 -4.64
C THR A 210 -7.82 4.71 -5.87
N SER A 211 -7.66 6.03 -5.95
CA SER A 211 -8.32 6.86 -6.94
C SER A 211 -7.36 7.72 -7.77
N TYR A 212 -6.10 7.26 -7.93
CA TYR A 212 -5.08 7.99 -8.70
C TYR A 212 -5.58 8.42 -10.09
N ALA A 213 -6.06 7.45 -10.90
CA ALA A 213 -6.53 7.72 -12.25
C ALA A 213 -7.68 8.75 -12.28
N ARG A 214 -8.57 8.73 -11.29
CA ARG A 214 -9.69 9.68 -11.18
C ARG A 214 -9.23 11.10 -10.84
N VAL A 215 -8.13 11.26 -10.11
CA VAL A 215 -7.52 12.59 -9.90
C VAL A 215 -6.81 13.06 -11.17
N ILE A 216 -6.04 12.19 -11.82
CA ILE A 216 -5.35 12.54 -13.07
C ILE A 216 -6.33 12.94 -14.17
N SER A 217 -7.46 12.25 -14.30
CA SER A 217 -8.52 12.61 -15.25
C SER A 217 -9.32 13.86 -14.88
N GLY A 218 -9.18 14.36 -13.64
CA GLY A 218 -9.94 15.50 -13.14
C GLY A 218 -11.34 15.15 -12.62
N GLU A 219 -11.72 13.88 -12.57
CA GLU A 219 -12.99 13.43 -11.99
C GLU A 219 -13.06 13.74 -10.49
N ILE A 220 -11.93 13.65 -9.79
CA ILE A 220 -11.77 14.10 -8.40
C ILE A 220 -10.74 15.24 -8.39
N PRO A 221 -11.17 16.50 -8.38
CA PRO A 221 -10.24 17.64 -8.41
C PRO A 221 -9.29 17.72 -7.21
N ILE A 222 -9.75 17.34 -6.01
CA ILE A 222 -8.99 17.38 -4.77
C ILE A 222 -9.20 16.07 -4.04
N LEU A 223 -8.14 15.31 -3.77
CA LEU A 223 -8.22 14.07 -3.00
C LEU A 223 -7.33 14.17 -1.76
N LEU A 224 -7.89 13.79 -0.61
CA LEU A 224 -7.09 13.55 0.59
C LEU A 224 -6.26 12.28 0.37
N ASP A 225 -4.96 12.46 0.13
CA ASP A 225 -4.08 11.35 -0.19
C ASP A 225 -2.61 11.70 0.12
N TYR A 226 -1.68 10.81 -0.19
CA TYR A 226 -0.27 10.95 0.16
C TYR A 226 0.53 11.74 -0.88
N ASP A 227 1.59 12.36 -0.38
CA ASP A 227 2.56 13.12 -1.15
C ASP A 227 3.19 12.31 -2.31
N PHE A 228 3.57 11.06 -2.08
CA PHE A 228 4.22 10.23 -3.10
C PHE A 228 3.32 9.98 -4.33
N ILE A 229 2.00 9.87 -4.13
CA ILE A 229 1.03 9.72 -5.23
C ILE A 229 0.94 11.00 -6.04
N ALA A 230 0.89 12.15 -5.38
CA ALA A 230 0.86 13.44 -6.05
C ALA A 230 2.17 13.73 -6.81
N TYR A 231 3.33 13.42 -6.20
CA TYR A 231 4.63 13.57 -6.86
C TYR A 231 4.82 12.63 -8.04
N ARG A 232 4.30 11.40 -7.96
CA ARG A 232 4.23 10.53 -9.13
C ARG A 232 3.50 11.22 -10.27
N GLY A 233 2.30 11.73 -10.03
CA GLY A 233 1.51 12.44 -11.03
C GLY A 233 2.25 13.65 -11.60
N GLN A 234 2.85 14.46 -10.73
CA GLN A 234 3.53 15.68 -11.12
C GLN A 234 4.85 15.44 -11.86
N HIS A 235 5.70 14.52 -11.38
CA HIS A 235 7.09 14.40 -11.84
C HIS A 235 7.34 13.21 -12.75
N LYS A 236 6.51 12.17 -12.70
CA LYS A 236 6.65 10.98 -13.54
C LYS A 236 5.64 10.99 -14.69
N ASP A 237 4.38 11.31 -14.41
CA ASP A 237 3.32 11.26 -15.41
C ASP A 237 3.04 12.63 -16.05
N GLY A 238 3.70 13.72 -15.60
CA GLY A 238 3.62 15.08 -16.18
C GLY A 238 2.24 15.72 -16.06
N ALA A 239 1.41 15.26 -15.13
CA ALA A 239 0.07 15.77 -14.94
C ALA A 239 0.04 17.16 -14.28
N PRO A 240 -0.99 18.00 -14.53
CA PRO A 240 -1.11 19.33 -13.94
C PRO A 240 -1.58 19.28 -12.48
N VAL A 241 -0.91 18.46 -11.68
CA VAL A 241 -1.26 18.23 -10.27
C VAL A 241 -0.27 18.90 -9.32
N ALA A 242 -0.67 19.04 -8.07
CA ALA A 242 0.17 19.50 -6.97
C ALA A 242 -0.16 18.74 -5.69
N PHE A 243 0.81 18.73 -4.76
CA PHE A 243 0.60 18.30 -3.39
C PHE A 243 0.58 19.53 -2.47
N VAL A 244 -0.33 19.54 -1.49
CA VAL A 244 -0.41 20.60 -0.49
C VAL A 244 -0.45 19.99 0.90
N ILE A 245 0.44 20.48 1.77
CA ILE A 245 0.39 20.22 3.22
C ILE A 245 -0.43 21.33 3.85
N PRO A 246 -1.61 21.06 4.43
CA PRO A 246 -2.47 22.06 5.02
C PRO A 246 -1.79 22.90 6.12
N LYS A 247 -2.17 24.16 6.23
CA LYS A 247 -1.57 25.11 7.18
C LYS A 247 -1.74 24.69 8.64
N GLU A 248 -2.87 24.05 8.98
CA GLU A 248 -3.16 23.58 10.33
C GLU A 248 -2.28 22.37 10.71
N GLY A 249 -1.61 21.77 9.72
CA GLY A 249 -0.78 20.59 9.91
C GLY A 249 -1.44 19.30 9.42
N THR A 250 -0.65 18.23 9.46
CA THR A 250 -1.05 16.91 9.03
C THR A 250 -0.18 15.84 9.71
N VAL A 251 -0.29 14.60 9.23
CA VAL A 251 0.45 13.46 9.79
C VAL A 251 1.28 12.72 8.74
N VAL A 252 2.36 12.08 9.22
CA VAL A 252 3.14 11.09 8.48
C VAL A 252 2.75 9.71 9.00
N GLN A 253 2.39 8.82 8.10
CA GLN A 253 2.06 7.43 8.45
C GLN A 253 2.99 6.44 7.76
N PRO A 254 3.51 5.46 8.50
CA PRO A 254 4.19 4.31 7.92
C PRO A 254 3.20 3.32 7.30
N TYR A 255 3.69 2.61 6.31
CA TYR A 255 3.07 1.41 5.76
C TYR A 255 3.87 0.18 6.13
N VAL A 256 3.17 -0.87 6.52
CA VAL A 256 3.77 -2.07 7.09
C VAL A 256 3.51 -3.30 6.23
N MET A 257 4.39 -4.29 6.35
CA MET A 257 4.15 -5.65 5.85
C MET A 257 4.27 -6.68 6.97
N GLY A 258 3.60 -7.81 6.78
CA GLY A 258 3.66 -8.95 7.66
C GLY A 258 3.51 -10.27 6.90
N LEU A 259 4.09 -11.34 7.47
CA LEU A 259 3.90 -12.72 6.99
C LEU A 259 2.55 -13.22 7.48
N VAL A 260 1.75 -13.78 6.57
CA VAL A 260 0.45 -14.35 6.92
C VAL A 260 0.64 -15.70 7.64
N ASN A 261 -0.09 -15.87 8.73
CA ASN A 261 -0.03 -17.10 9.50
C ASN A 261 -0.54 -18.28 8.68
N ASN A 262 0.26 -19.34 8.57
CA ASN A 262 -0.02 -20.54 7.77
C ASN A 262 -0.30 -20.27 6.27
N GLY A 263 0.27 -19.20 5.69
CA GLY A 263 0.19 -18.95 4.25
C GLY A 263 0.70 -20.14 3.42
N PRO A 264 0.05 -20.46 2.28
CA PRO A 264 0.34 -21.68 1.52
C PRO A 264 1.76 -21.69 0.93
N HIS A 265 2.36 -20.52 0.68
CA HIS A 265 3.71 -20.37 0.15
C HIS A 265 4.59 -19.53 1.09
N ALA A 266 4.55 -19.85 2.40
CA ALA A 266 5.21 -19.04 3.43
C ALA A 266 6.71 -18.79 3.15
N GLU A 267 7.45 -19.77 2.60
CA GLU A 267 8.87 -19.59 2.26
C GLU A 267 9.07 -18.57 1.10
N ASN A 268 8.15 -18.53 0.14
CA ASN A 268 8.16 -17.49 -0.89
C ASN A 268 7.76 -16.14 -0.30
N GLY A 269 6.78 -16.11 0.60
CA GLY A 269 6.40 -14.92 1.36
C GLY A 269 7.58 -14.32 2.11
N LYS A 270 8.39 -15.13 2.81
CA LYS A 270 9.62 -14.69 3.49
C LYS A 270 10.62 -14.05 2.53
N LYS A 271 10.86 -14.67 1.36
CA LYS A 271 11.75 -14.11 0.32
C LYS A 271 11.22 -12.77 -0.21
N VAL A 272 9.90 -12.62 -0.37
CA VAL A 272 9.29 -11.33 -0.74
C VAL A 272 9.54 -10.29 0.35
N LEU A 273 9.36 -10.64 1.63
CA LEU A 273 9.62 -9.73 2.76
C LEU A 273 11.12 -9.36 2.88
N ASP A 274 12.03 -10.28 2.61
CA ASP A 274 13.47 -9.99 2.52
C ASP A 274 13.78 -9.01 1.37
N PHE A 275 13.15 -9.22 0.21
CA PHE A 275 13.34 -8.35 -0.96
C PHE A 275 12.86 -6.92 -0.69
N VAL A 276 11.69 -6.73 -0.08
CA VAL A 276 11.14 -5.39 0.15
C VAL A 276 11.97 -4.55 1.14
N LEU A 277 12.79 -5.16 1.97
CA LEU A 277 13.78 -4.49 2.81
C LEU A 277 15.18 -4.42 2.19
N SER A 278 15.41 -4.99 1.01
CA SER A 278 16.70 -4.89 0.33
C SER A 278 17.01 -3.46 -0.08
N ASP A 279 18.29 -3.16 -0.22
CA ASP A 279 18.78 -1.87 -0.71
C ASP A 279 18.17 -1.50 -2.07
N GLU A 280 18.00 -2.47 -2.97
CA GLU A 280 17.39 -2.28 -4.28
C GLU A 280 15.93 -1.81 -4.13
N SER A 281 15.10 -2.56 -3.40
CA SER A 281 13.70 -2.23 -3.20
C SER A 281 13.50 -0.88 -2.50
N GLN A 282 14.28 -0.62 -1.45
CA GLN A 282 14.22 0.63 -0.70
C GLN A 282 14.65 1.84 -1.57
N THR A 283 15.65 1.67 -2.44
CA THR A 283 16.05 2.69 -3.42
C THR A 283 14.95 2.91 -4.47
N MET A 284 14.29 1.86 -4.93
CA MET A 284 13.16 1.97 -5.86
C MET A 284 12.02 2.80 -5.27
N TRP A 285 11.64 2.55 -4.02
CA TRP A 285 10.63 3.38 -3.34
C TRP A 285 11.09 4.83 -3.16
N GLY A 286 12.36 5.06 -2.78
CA GLY A 286 12.92 6.40 -2.70
C GLY A 286 12.82 7.16 -4.03
N ASN A 287 13.14 6.50 -5.15
CA ASN A 287 13.03 7.08 -6.50
C ASN A 287 11.57 7.29 -6.95
N ALA A 288 10.63 6.59 -6.35
CA ALA A 288 9.20 6.76 -6.57
C ALA A 288 8.54 7.75 -5.57
N PHE A 289 9.36 8.57 -4.90
CA PHE A 289 8.96 9.60 -3.94
C PHE A 289 8.34 9.10 -2.63
N LEU A 290 8.39 7.80 -2.34
CA LEU A 290 8.06 7.31 -1.02
C LEU A 290 9.24 7.55 -0.08
N ARG A 291 8.96 7.67 1.22
CA ARG A 291 10.04 7.68 2.23
C ARG A 291 10.32 6.25 2.65
N PRO A 292 11.38 5.61 2.10
CA PRO A 292 11.75 4.26 2.51
C PRO A 292 12.07 4.24 4.00
N VAL A 293 11.90 3.09 4.67
CA VAL A 293 12.25 2.97 6.09
C VAL A 293 13.75 3.17 6.33
N PHE A 294 14.57 2.89 5.32
CA PHE A 294 15.98 3.26 5.28
C PHE A 294 16.13 4.60 4.52
N ALA A 295 16.00 5.70 5.25
CA ALA A 295 15.89 7.05 4.69
C ALA A 295 17.06 7.46 3.78
N GLU A 296 18.26 6.91 4.02
CA GLU A 296 19.46 7.12 3.20
C GLU A 296 19.32 6.57 1.77
N LYS A 297 18.32 5.70 1.51
CA LYS A 297 18.06 5.15 0.17
C LYS A 297 17.30 6.10 -0.76
N MET A 298 16.81 7.22 -0.25
CA MET A 298 16.24 8.26 -1.09
C MET A 298 17.32 9.08 -1.76
N SER A 299 17.31 9.16 -3.09
CA SER A 299 18.27 9.96 -3.84
C SER A 299 18.09 11.47 -3.63
N ASP A 300 19.18 12.24 -3.76
CA ASP A 300 19.09 13.71 -3.66
C ASP A 300 18.26 14.31 -4.80
N GLU A 301 18.21 13.66 -5.97
CA GLU A 301 17.33 14.07 -7.06
C GLU A 301 15.84 13.97 -6.65
N ALA A 302 15.45 12.85 -6.03
CA ALA A 302 14.10 12.69 -5.53
C ALA A 302 13.78 13.73 -4.44
N LYS A 303 14.68 13.93 -3.46
CA LYS A 303 14.50 14.92 -2.39
C LYS A 303 14.25 16.34 -2.90
N ARG A 304 14.95 16.77 -3.96
CA ARG A 304 14.77 18.11 -4.55
C ARG A 304 13.41 18.35 -5.19
N LYS A 305 12.64 17.31 -5.44
CA LYS A 305 11.28 17.37 -6.02
C LYS A 305 10.18 17.47 -4.98
N PHE A 306 10.51 17.36 -3.69
CA PHE A 306 9.56 17.52 -2.59
C PHE A 306 9.27 19.00 -2.33
N LEU A 307 8.17 19.28 -1.62
CA LEU A 307 7.92 20.58 -1.03
C LEU A 307 9.07 20.98 -0.08
N PRO A 308 9.23 22.28 0.21
CA PRO A 308 10.24 22.76 1.17
C PRO A 308 10.09 22.10 2.55
N ASP A 309 11.21 21.90 3.25
CA ASP A 309 11.24 21.33 4.61
C ASP A 309 10.33 22.09 5.60
N ALA A 310 10.18 23.42 5.41
CA ALA A 310 9.28 24.24 6.21
C ALA A 310 7.81 23.81 6.11
N ASP A 311 7.39 23.26 4.97
CA ASP A 311 6.06 22.70 4.80
C ASP A 311 5.94 21.36 5.53
N TYR A 312 6.96 20.49 5.41
CA TYR A 312 7.00 19.21 6.11
C TYR A 312 7.12 19.34 7.63
N ALA A 313 7.60 20.45 8.15
CA ALA A 313 7.64 20.71 9.60
C ALA A 313 6.23 20.68 10.25
N ARG A 314 5.16 20.86 9.44
CA ARG A 314 3.76 20.74 9.87
C ARG A 314 3.24 19.29 9.87
N ALA A 315 3.96 18.35 9.26
CA ALA A 315 3.60 16.95 9.25
C ALA A 315 4.23 16.22 10.45
N LYS A 316 3.40 15.65 11.33
CA LYS A 316 3.87 14.98 12.54
C LYS A 316 3.77 13.46 12.41
N PRO A 317 4.76 12.70 12.89
CA PRO A 317 4.64 11.25 12.97
C PRO A 317 3.41 10.86 13.81
N VAL A 318 2.71 9.82 13.38
CA VAL A 318 1.62 9.23 14.19
C VAL A 318 2.21 8.29 15.25
N ASP A 319 1.57 8.26 16.41
CA ASP A 319 1.76 7.19 17.39
C ASP A 319 0.95 5.97 16.93
N LEU A 320 1.63 4.96 16.36
CA LEU A 320 0.98 3.78 15.76
C LEU A 320 0.13 3.02 16.77
N LYS A 321 0.56 2.91 18.03
CA LYS A 321 -0.19 2.21 19.08
C LYS A 321 -1.49 2.93 19.39
N LYS A 322 -1.46 4.24 19.58
CA LYS A 322 -2.67 5.04 19.83
C LYS A 322 -3.57 5.08 18.62
N LEU A 323 -2.98 5.20 17.43
CA LEU A 323 -3.73 5.21 16.17
C LEU A 323 -4.45 3.89 15.95
N GLY A 324 -3.79 2.75 16.18
CA GLY A 324 -4.40 1.42 16.12
C GLY A 324 -5.56 1.26 17.11
N ALA A 325 -5.36 1.73 18.37
CA ALA A 325 -6.41 1.71 19.38
C ALA A 325 -7.63 2.57 19.00
N ALA A 326 -7.42 3.67 18.27
CA ALA A 326 -8.50 4.56 17.81
C ALA A 326 -9.26 4.03 16.58
N GLN A 327 -8.75 3.01 15.87
CA GLN A 327 -9.28 2.56 14.58
C GLN A 327 -10.77 2.21 14.65
N ALA A 328 -11.16 1.40 15.63
CA ALA A 328 -12.57 0.98 15.78
C ALA A 328 -13.49 2.18 16.02
N MET A 329 -13.08 3.11 16.88
CA MET A 329 -13.83 4.35 17.17
C MET A 329 -13.95 5.25 15.92
N ILE A 330 -12.90 5.36 15.11
CA ILE A 330 -12.96 6.12 13.84
C ILE A 330 -14.04 5.53 12.95
N VAL A 331 -14.01 4.22 12.72
CA VAL A 331 -14.98 3.50 11.87
C VAL A 331 -16.40 3.67 12.38
N GLU A 332 -16.62 3.42 13.66
CA GLU A 332 -17.94 3.48 14.30
C GLU A 332 -18.54 4.89 14.24
N ARG A 333 -17.78 5.89 14.72
CA ARG A 333 -18.24 7.27 14.75
C ARG A 333 -18.50 7.82 13.36
N PHE A 334 -17.59 7.55 12.41
CA PHE A 334 -17.78 8.00 11.03
C PHE A 334 -19.04 7.40 10.41
N LYS A 335 -19.24 6.08 10.54
CA LYS A 335 -20.41 5.38 10.02
C LYS A 335 -21.72 5.90 10.62
N ASN A 336 -21.73 6.20 11.91
CA ASN A 336 -22.98 6.55 12.62
C ASN A 336 -23.30 8.05 12.52
N GLU A 337 -22.28 8.91 12.42
CA GLU A 337 -22.47 10.34 12.59
C GLU A 337 -22.22 11.18 11.31
N VAL A 338 -21.44 10.69 10.36
CA VAL A 338 -21.16 11.42 9.11
C VAL A 338 -22.07 10.89 8.00
N LYS A 339 -23.08 11.69 7.63
CA LYS A 339 -24.12 11.32 6.64
C LYS A 339 -24.35 12.47 5.68
#